data_ad77c120fd258bdd333386a45088af78
#
_entry.id   ad77c120fd258bdd333386a45088af78
#
_cell.length_a   1.000
_cell.length_b   1.000
_cell.length_c   1.000
_cell.angle_alpha   90.00
_cell.angle_beta   90.00
_cell.angle_gamma   90.00
#
_symmetry.space_group_name_H-M   'P 1'
#
loop_
_entity.id
_entity.type
_entity.pdbx_description
1 polymer ?
#
loop_
_entity_poly.entity_id
_entity_poly.type
_entity_poly.pdbx_seq_one_letter_code
_entity_poly.pdbx_strand_id
1 'polypeptide(L)'
;SAPAGGDDLTRIKGLGPKLSATLHGMGVTTFAQIAAWDDAEIDRVDAQMGRFQGRIRRDDWVGQAAMLAAGDEAGFADRFGKLS
;
A
#
# COMPACT_ATOMS: atom_id res chain seq x y z
N SER A 1 -3.77 13.59 -10.60
CA SER A 1 -3.52 12.40 -11.41
C SER A 1 -2.18 11.78 -11.01
N ALA A 2 -2.08 10.48 -11.17
CA ALA A 2 -0.84 9.78 -10.84
C ALA A 2 0.27 10.18 -11.82
N PRO A 3 1.52 10.30 -11.34
CA PRO A 3 2.65 10.52 -12.24
C PRO A 3 2.77 9.39 -13.24
N ALA A 4 3.40 9.65 -14.37
CA ALA A 4 3.67 8.61 -15.36
C ALA A 4 4.42 7.46 -14.67
N GLY A 5 3.92 6.23 -14.83
CA GLY A 5 4.50 5.04 -14.20
C GLY A 5 4.06 4.80 -12.76
N GLY A 6 3.25 5.70 -12.19
CA GLY A 6 2.74 5.52 -10.83
C GLY A 6 1.40 4.79 -10.80
N ASP A 7 1.07 4.27 -9.63
CA ASP A 7 -0.20 3.59 -9.40
C ASP A 7 -1.05 4.39 -8.43
N ASP A 8 -2.35 4.11 -8.43
CA ASP A 8 -3.26 4.70 -7.45
C ASP A 8 -3.19 3.87 -6.17
N LEU A 9 -2.33 4.30 -5.25
CA LEU A 9 -2.10 3.58 -4.00
C LEU A 9 -3.34 3.52 -3.12
N THR A 10 -4.33 4.40 -3.34
CA THR A 10 -5.55 4.39 -2.55
C THR A 10 -6.42 3.16 -2.83
N ARG A 11 -6.09 2.37 -3.84
CA ARG A 11 -6.76 1.08 -4.07
C ARG A 11 -6.47 0.08 -2.95
N ILE A 12 -5.36 0.25 -2.24
CA ILE A 12 -5.05 -0.59 -1.08
C ILE A 12 -6.03 -0.24 0.03
N LYS A 13 -6.73 -1.25 0.55
CA LYS A 13 -7.69 -1.05 1.64
C LYS A 13 -6.96 -0.58 2.88
N GLY A 14 -7.46 0.48 3.49
CA GLY A 14 -6.83 1.10 4.66
C GLY A 14 -5.82 2.19 4.33
N LEU A 15 -5.51 2.40 3.05
CA LEU A 15 -4.56 3.41 2.60
C LEU A 15 -5.36 4.55 1.94
N GLY A 16 -5.62 5.60 2.70
CA GLY A 16 -6.37 6.75 2.21
C GLY A 16 -5.52 7.75 1.44
N PRO A 17 -6.17 8.80 0.89
CA PRO A 17 -5.45 9.81 0.12
C PRO A 17 -4.33 10.50 0.89
N LYS A 18 -4.52 10.72 2.18
CA LYS A 18 -3.51 11.37 3.02
C LYS A 18 -2.27 10.50 3.16
N LEU A 19 -2.48 9.19 3.38
CA LEU A 19 -1.37 8.24 3.48
C LEU A 19 -0.70 8.06 2.13
N SER A 20 -1.47 8.06 1.05
CA SER A 20 -0.92 8.01 -0.30
C SER A 20 0.03 9.19 -0.55
N ALA A 21 -0.38 10.39 -0.15
CA ALA A 21 0.47 11.58 -0.29
C ALA A 21 1.76 11.45 0.53
N THR A 22 1.66 10.89 1.73
CA THR A 22 2.84 10.66 2.57
C THR A 22 3.81 9.69 1.88
N LEU A 23 3.29 8.60 1.32
CA LEU A 23 4.12 7.62 0.63
C LEU A 23 4.76 8.22 -0.62
N HIS A 24 4.03 9.04 -1.38
CA HIS A 24 4.58 9.74 -2.54
C HIS A 24 5.75 10.65 -2.12
N GLY A 25 5.64 11.31 -1.00
CA GLY A 25 6.71 12.14 -0.45
C GLY A 25 7.94 11.33 -0.08
N MET A 26 7.78 10.04 0.16
CA MET A 26 8.88 9.13 0.47
C MET A 26 9.42 8.42 -0.78
N GLY A 27 8.88 8.73 -1.95
CA GLY A 27 9.31 8.10 -3.20
C GLY A 27 8.57 6.82 -3.52
N VAL A 28 7.51 6.49 -2.79
CA VAL A 28 6.72 5.27 -3.02
C VAL A 28 5.52 5.63 -3.89
N THR A 29 5.51 5.16 -5.12
CA THR A 29 4.49 5.52 -6.11
C THR A 29 3.84 4.32 -6.79
N THR A 30 4.34 3.09 -6.59
CA THR A 30 3.82 1.91 -7.27
C THR A 30 3.49 0.79 -6.29
N PHE A 31 2.58 -0.09 -6.70
CA PHE A 31 2.27 -1.30 -5.93
C PHE A 31 3.49 -2.22 -5.83
N ALA A 32 4.28 -2.32 -6.89
CA ALA A 32 5.46 -3.17 -6.89
C ALA A 32 6.46 -2.76 -5.81
N GLN A 33 6.60 -1.46 -5.56
CA GLN A 33 7.47 -0.98 -4.50
C GLN A 33 7.00 -1.46 -3.12
N ILE A 34 5.70 -1.35 -2.87
CA ILE A 34 5.13 -1.79 -1.59
C ILE A 34 5.24 -3.31 -1.44
N ALA A 35 4.96 -4.05 -2.52
CA ALA A 35 5.03 -5.51 -2.50
C ALA A 35 6.43 -6.03 -2.19
N ALA A 36 7.45 -5.24 -2.47
CA ALA A 36 8.85 -5.60 -2.24
C ALA A 36 9.34 -5.30 -0.81
N TRP A 37 8.53 -4.65 0.03
CA TRP A 37 8.95 -4.29 1.38
C TRP A 37 9.21 -5.53 2.23
N ASP A 38 10.36 -5.55 2.90
CA ASP A 38 10.64 -6.53 3.95
C ASP A 38 10.27 -5.91 5.32
N ASP A 39 10.49 -6.65 6.40
CA ASP A 39 10.14 -6.18 7.74
C ASP A 39 10.88 -4.90 8.13
N ALA A 40 12.15 -4.79 7.76
CA ALA A 40 12.93 -3.59 8.05
C ALA A 40 12.36 -2.37 7.35
N GLU A 41 11.97 -2.53 6.07
CA GLU A 41 11.39 -1.44 5.29
C GLU A 41 10.01 -1.07 5.84
N ILE A 42 9.20 -2.06 6.22
CA ILE A 42 7.90 -1.80 6.82
C ILE A 42 8.07 -0.99 8.11
N ASP A 43 9.02 -1.36 8.96
CA ASP A 43 9.28 -0.63 10.20
C ASP A 43 9.70 0.81 9.92
N ARG A 44 10.55 1.02 8.92
CA ARG A 44 11.01 2.35 8.54
C ARG A 44 9.86 3.23 8.04
N VAL A 45 9.01 2.69 7.18
CA VAL A 45 7.86 3.41 6.66
C VAL A 45 6.84 3.66 7.77
N ASP A 46 6.58 2.65 8.59
CA ASP A 46 5.62 2.73 9.69
C ASP A 46 5.99 3.85 10.66
N ALA A 47 7.28 4.04 10.92
CA ALA A 47 7.75 5.11 11.80
C ALA A 47 7.36 6.51 11.30
N GLN A 48 7.09 6.66 10.01
CA GLN A 48 6.68 7.93 9.41
C GLN A 48 5.17 8.12 9.42
N MET A 49 4.41 7.13 9.87
CA MET A 49 2.95 7.14 9.78
C MET A 49 2.26 7.92 10.91
N GLY A 50 2.99 8.28 11.95
CA GLY A 50 2.39 8.97 13.09
C GLY A 50 1.28 8.16 13.71
N ARG A 51 0.08 8.75 13.80
CA ARG A 51 -1.09 8.06 14.40
C ARG A 51 -1.60 6.89 13.56
N PHE A 52 -1.09 6.72 12.35
CA PHE A 52 -1.49 5.58 11.50
C PHE A 52 -0.54 4.40 11.62
N GLN A 53 0.36 4.42 12.59
CA GLN A 53 1.27 3.30 12.82
C GLN A 53 0.49 2.01 13.07
N GLY A 54 1.03 0.90 12.56
CA GLY A 54 0.42 -0.41 12.66
C GLY A 54 -0.49 -0.79 11.50
N ARG A 55 -0.90 0.17 10.67
CA ARG A 55 -1.84 -0.13 9.59
C ARG A 55 -1.26 -0.99 8.49
N ILE A 56 0.03 -0.86 8.21
CA ILE A 56 0.66 -1.63 7.15
C ILE A 56 0.50 -3.12 7.39
N ARG A 57 0.78 -3.57 8.62
CA ARG A 57 0.64 -4.98 8.95
C ARG A 57 -0.80 -5.38 9.24
N ARG A 58 -1.55 -4.50 9.88
CA ARG A 58 -2.96 -4.77 10.19
C ARG A 58 -3.77 -5.09 8.95
N ASP A 59 -3.58 -4.28 7.90
CA ASP A 59 -4.36 -4.39 6.67
C ASP A 59 -3.60 -5.12 5.56
N ASP A 60 -2.42 -5.65 5.88
CA ASP A 60 -1.58 -6.40 4.93
C ASP A 60 -1.37 -5.65 3.61
N TRP A 61 -0.85 -4.44 3.71
CA TRP A 61 -0.60 -3.62 2.50
C TRP A 61 0.30 -4.31 1.51
N VAL A 62 1.31 -5.05 2.00
CA VAL A 62 2.25 -5.76 1.14
C VAL A 62 1.54 -6.84 0.33
N GLY A 63 0.68 -7.62 0.97
CA GLY A 63 -0.11 -8.64 0.29
C GLY A 63 -1.08 -8.05 -0.71
N GLN A 64 -1.77 -6.97 -0.33
CA GLN A 64 -2.67 -6.26 -1.24
C GLN A 64 -1.92 -5.73 -2.46
N ALA A 65 -0.78 -5.08 -2.21
CA ALA A 65 0.03 -4.51 -3.28
C ALA A 65 0.54 -5.58 -4.24
N ALA A 66 0.92 -6.74 -3.72
CA ALA A 66 1.39 -7.83 -4.56
C ALA A 66 0.30 -8.29 -5.53
N MET A 67 -0.93 -8.41 -5.05
CA MET A 67 -2.06 -8.80 -5.90
C MET A 67 -2.38 -7.72 -6.93
N LEU A 68 -2.39 -6.46 -6.51
CA LEU A 68 -2.67 -5.34 -7.41
C LEU A 68 -1.58 -5.21 -8.47
N ALA A 69 -0.31 -5.40 -8.09
CA ALA A 69 0.80 -5.35 -9.05
C ALA A 69 0.72 -6.47 -10.07
N ALA A 70 0.22 -7.63 -9.65
CA ALA A 70 0.06 -8.78 -10.54
C ALA A 70 -1.21 -8.70 -11.40
N GLY A 71 -2.08 -7.74 -11.12
CA GLY A 71 -3.35 -7.61 -11.83
C GLY A 71 -4.38 -8.67 -11.41
N ASP A 72 -4.18 -9.28 -10.25
CA ASP A 72 -5.08 -10.32 -9.74
C ASP A 72 -6.28 -9.71 -9.02
N GLU A 73 -7.20 -9.14 -9.79
CA GLU A 73 -8.37 -8.46 -9.26
C GLU A 73 -9.30 -9.41 -8.52
N ALA A 74 -9.47 -10.62 -9.05
CA ALA A 74 -10.33 -11.63 -8.42
C ALA A 74 -9.78 -12.08 -7.06
N GLY A 75 -8.49 -12.36 -6.98
CA GLY A 75 -7.86 -12.73 -5.73
C GLY A 75 -7.88 -11.60 -4.71
N PHE A 76 -7.67 -10.38 -5.19
CA PHE A 76 -7.73 -9.19 -4.33
C PHE A 76 -9.13 -9.03 -3.74
N ALA A 77 -10.17 -9.12 -4.57
CA ALA A 77 -11.54 -8.99 -4.10
C ALA A 77 -11.91 -10.11 -3.13
N ASP A 78 -11.46 -11.33 -3.38
CA ASP A 78 -11.74 -12.48 -2.53
C ASP A 78 -11.10 -12.32 -1.15
N ARG A 79 -9.83 -11.92 -1.11
CA ARG A 79 -9.07 -11.81 0.15
C ARG A 79 -9.33 -10.53 0.91
N PHE A 80 -9.45 -9.42 0.20
CA PHE A 80 -9.48 -8.09 0.83
C PHE A 80 -10.76 -7.32 0.57
N GLY A 81 -11.68 -7.84 -0.18
CA GLY A 81 -12.93 -7.14 -0.50
C GLY A 81 -13.77 -6.80 0.72
N LYS A 82 -13.55 -7.47 1.84
CA LYS A 82 -14.31 -7.25 3.07
C LYS A 82 -13.67 -6.23 4.01
N LEU A 83 -12.55 -5.66 3.63
CA LEU A 83 -11.80 -4.74 4.49
C LEU A 83 -12.25 -3.30 4.43
N SER A 84 -13.24 -3.00 3.71
CA SER A 84 -13.69 -1.61 3.55
C SER A 84 -14.25 -0.98 4.82
#